data_7d975b0c37d4d6a91b4474cfd871c736
#
_entry.id   7d975b0c37d4d6a91b4474cfd871c736
#
_cell.length_a   1.000
_cell.length_b   1.000
_cell.length_c   1.000
_cell.angle_alpha   90.00
_cell.angle_beta   90.00
_cell.angle_gamma   90.00
#
_symmetry.space_group_name_H-M   'P 1'
#
loop_
_entity.id
_entity.type
_entity.pdbx_description
1 polymer ?
#
loop_
_entity_poly.entity_id
_entity_poly.type
_entity_poly.pdbx_seq_one_letter_code
_entity_poly.pdbx_strand_id
1 'polypeptide(L)'
;MIKDAVILMAGIGSRLRSSAENNPKPLIHVAGRAVFSYTIDALQRAEVENLYVITGYNSELLLAGLNRLVPTSMKLRAIHNPEWQKQNGVSVLAARAHLSSPFLLMMGDHLFGPLIIDLAIRESDLSLLNVAVDRKLDTIFDLADAMKIKTNCNRVVSIGKDLKHYDAIDTGLFVCPTEIFDYLERAKRDGDCSLADGVREMAVDGKVRAVDIGEAWWQDIDTPEMLAAAEKVLRGSRHRFTPGAALP
;
A
#
# COMPACT_ATOMS: atom_id res chain seq x y z
N MET A 1 11.42 2.31 15.92
CA MET A 1 11.69 1.80 14.56
C MET A 1 10.56 0.85 14.20
N ILE A 2 9.92 1.02 13.04
CA ILE A 2 8.78 0.18 12.61
C ILE A 2 9.33 -1.14 12.09
N LYS A 3 8.87 -2.25 12.64
CA LYS A 3 9.35 -3.61 12.30
C LYS A 3 8.29 -4.46 11.61
N ASP A 4 7.04 -4.00 11.61
CA ASP A 4 5.89 -4.72 11.10
C ASP A 4 5.33 -4.04 9.85
N ALA A 5 5.04 -4.82 8.81
CA ALA A 5 4.32 -4.37 7.63
C ALA A 5 3.10 -5.26 7.36
N VAL A 6 1.97 -4.65 7.05
CA VAL A 6 0.73 -5.29 6.63
C VAL A 6 0.49 -4.99 5.16
N ILE A 7 0.32 -6.02 4.34
CA ILE A 7 0.08 -5.87 2.91
C ILE A 7 -1.28 -6.45 2.55
N LEU A 8 -2.13 -5.65 1.94
CA LEU A 8 -3.46 -6.07 1.52
C LEU A 8 -3.40 -6.76 0.16
N MET A 9 -3.67 -8.06 0.12
CA MET A 9 -3.65 -8.91 -1.08
C MET A 9 -4.89 -9.82 -1.18
N ALA A 10 -5.98 -9.47 -0.51
CA ALA A 10 -7.16 -10.32 -0.44
C ALA A 10 -8.04 -10.28 -1.71
N GLY A 11 -7.94 -9.23 -2.51
CA GLY A 11 -8.82 -8.97 -3.65
C GLY A 11 -8.56 -9.83 -4.88
N ILE A 12 -9.57 -9.89 -5.77
CA ILE A 12 -9.53 -10.69 -7.03
C ILE A 12 -8.54 -10.11 -8.05
N GLY A 13 -8.40 -8.78 -8.15
CA GLY A 13 -7.57 -8.13 -9.15
C GLY A 13 -8.05 -8.34 -10.60
N SER A 14 -9.36 -8.28 -10.84
CA SER A 14 -10.01 -8.69 -12.11
C SER A 14 -9.60 -7.89 -13.35
N ARG A 15 -9.26 -6.61 -13.20
CA ARG A 15 -8.96 -5.69 -14.33
C ARG A 15 -7.66 -6.04 -15.09
N LEU A 16 -6.68 -6.64 -14.40
CA LEU A 16 -5.39 -7.00 -14.99
C LEU A 16 -5.32 -8.45 -15.47
N ARG A 17 -6.35 -9.27 -15.21
CA ARG A 17 -6.37 -10.66 -15.67
C ARG A 17 -6.60 -10.70 -17.18
N SER A 18 -5.55 -10.97 -17.94
CA SER A 18 -5.73 -11.55 -19.26
C SER A 18 -6.26 -12.98 -19.10
N SER A 19 -7.12 -13.41 -19.99
CA SER A 19 -7.83 -14.70 -19.97
C SER A 19 -6.92 -15.96 -19.97
N ALA A 20 -5.60 -15.80 -19.99
CA ALA A 20 -4.61 -16.87 -20.09
C ALA A 20 -3.77 -17.14 -18.83
N GLU A 21 -3.70 -16.20 -17.86
CA GLU A 21 -2.87 -16.37 -16.67
C GLU A 21 -3.64 -16.08 -15.39
N ASN A 22 -3.90 -17.13 -14.62
CA ASN A 22 -4.54 -17.06 -13.29
C ASN A 22 -3.60 -16.54 -12.19
N ASN A 23 -2.55 -15.79 -12.56
CA ASN A 23 -1.57 -15.31 -11.59
C ASN A 23 -2.11 -14.17 -10.73
N PRO A 24 -1.95 -14.24 -9.40
CA PRO A 24 -2.25 -13.12 -8.51
C PRO A 24 -1.47 -11.87 -8.93
N LYS A 25 -2.11 -10.68 -8.89
CA LYS A 25 -1.52 -9.40 -9.27
C LYS A 25 -0.09 -9.18 -8.72
N PRO A 26 0.19 -9.42 -7.42
CA PRO A 26 1.52 -9.20 -6.86
C PRO A 26 2.63 -10.05 -7.51
N LEU A 27 2.26 -11.15 -8.17
CA LEU A 27 3.17 -12.08 -8.83
C LEU A 27 3.32 -11.84 -10.33
N ILE A 28 2.57 -10.91 -10.91
CA ILE A 28 2.73 -10.50 -12.32
C ILE A 28 4.11 -9.86 -12.48
N HIS A 29 4.78 -10.13 -13.61
CA HIS A 29 6.11 -9.61 -13.89
C HIS A 29 6.05 -8.24 -14.57
N VAL A 30 6.91 -7.33 -14.10
CA VAL A 30 7.21 -6.04 -14.70
C VAL A 30 8.74 -5.88 -14.76
N ALA A 31 9.26 -5.50 -15.90
CA ALA A 31 10.70 -5.39 -16.13
C ALA A 31 11.51 -6.67 -15.74
N GLY A 32 10.89 -7.84 -15.87
CA GLY A 32 11.49 -9.15 -15.60
C GLY A 32 11.42 -9.63 -14.13
N ARG A 33 10.74 -8.90 -13.25
CA ARG A 33 10.59 -9.24 -11.83
C ARG A 33 9.13 -9.17 -11.40
N ALA A 34 8.72 -9.98 -10.43
CA ALA A 34 7.38 -9.88 -9.84
C ALA A 34 7.14 -8.48 -9.24
N VAL A 35 5.95 -7.90 -9.45
CA VAL A 35 5.56 -6.58 -8.90
C VAL A 35 5.92 -6.48 -7.42
N PHE A 36 5.55 -7.48 -6.62
CA PHE A 36 5.79 -7.46 -5.18
C PHE A 36 7.28 -7.58 -4.78
N SER A 37 8.17 -8.04 -5.66
CA SER A 37 9.61 -8.11 -5.35
C SER A 37 10.23 -6.73 -5.13
N TYR A 38 9.70 -5.68 -5.76
CA TYR A 38 10.15 -4.30 -5.55
C TYR A 38 9.78 -3.80 -4.15
N THR A 39 8.57 -4.14 -3.69
CA THR A 39 8.11 -3.83 -2.34
C THR A 39 8.96 -4.57 -1.28
N ILE A 40 9.27 -5.85 -1.52
CA ILE A 40 10.15 -6.63 -0.63
C ILE A 40 11.52 -5.97 -0.49
N ASP A 41 12.16 -5.56 -1.59
CA ASP A 41 13.46 -4.88 -1.55
C ASP A 41 13.40 -3.57 -0.72
N ALA A 42 12.32 -2.81 -0.87
CA ALA A 42 12.13 -1.57 -0.13
C ALA A 42 11.87 -1.82 1.38
N LEU A 43 11.08 -2.85 1.72
CA LEU A 43 10.84 -3.27 3.11
C LEU A 43 12.12 -3.80 3.79
N GLN A 44 12.95 -4.56 3.06
CA GLN A 44 14.24 -5.01 3.57
C GLN A 44 15.18 -3.84 3.89
N ARG A 45 15.22 -2.83 3.00
CA ARG A 45 16.02 -1.61 3.22
C ARG A 45 15.55 -0.84 4.46
N ALA A 46 14.24 -0.78 4.66
CA ALA A 46 13.62 -0.16 5.84
C ALA A 46 13.71 -1.03 7.11
N GLU A 47 14.44 -2.15 7.06
CA GLU A 47 14.65 -3.07 8.18
C GLU A 47 13.36 -3.63 8.79
N VAL A 48 12.36 -3.88 7.96
CA VAL A 48 11.12 -4.56 8.35
C VAL A 48 11.43 -6.05 8.61
N GLU A 49 10.99 -6.56 9.75
CA GLU A 49 11.26 -7.93 10.19
C GLU A 49 10.07 -8.88 10.00
N ASN A 50 8.84 -8.36 10.17
CA ASN A 50 7.62 -9.14 10.08
C ASN A 50 6.73 -8.63 8.94
N LEU A 51 6.37 -9.52 8.03
CA LEU A 51 5.52 -9.26 6.88
C LEU A 51 4.19 -10.00 7.04
N TYR A 52 3.14 -9.28 7.36
CA TYR A 52 1.78 -9.79 7.45
C TYR A 52 1.07 -9.58 6.12
N VAL A 53 0.70 -10.65 5.44
CA VAL A 53 -0.03 -10.58 4.17
C VAL A 53 -1.48 -10.98 4.39
N ILE A 54 -2.38 -10.04 4.15
CA ILE A 54 -3.81 -10.32 4.25
C ILE A 54 -4.27 -10.97 2.95
N THR A 55 -4.70 -12.21 3.03
CA THR A 55 -5.10 -13.04 1.88
C THR A 55 -6.61 -13.26 1.86
N GLY A 56 -7.12 -13.61 0.70
CA GLY A 56 -8.54 -13.94 0.48
C GLY A 56 -8.70 -14.83 -0.74
N TYR A 57 -9.00 -14.24 -1.89
CA TYR A 57 -9.13 -14.97 -3.13
C TYR A 57 -7.81 -15.64 -3.55
N ASN A 58 -7.90 -16.94 -3.92
CA ASN A 58 -6.77 -17.72 -4.46
C ASN A 58 -5.50 -17.69 -3.60
N SER A 59 -5.67 -17.75 -2.28
CA SER A 59 -4.60 -17.53 -1.29
C SER A 59 -3.46 -18.56 -1.43
N GLU A 60 -3.72 -19.81 -1.80
CA GLU A 60 -2.70 -20.85 -1.92
C GLU A 60 -1.68 -20.51 -3.01
N LEU A 61 -2.14 -20.13 -4.21
CA LEU A 61 -1.27 -19.76 -5.32
C LEU A 61 -0.44 -18.51 -4.98
N LEU A 62 -1.08 -17.51 -4.36
CA LEU A 62 -0.40 -16.32 -3.87
C LEU A 62 0.72 -16.67 -2.89
N LEU A 63 0.42 -17.46 -1.86
CA LEU A 63 1.39 -17.83 -0.83
C LEU A 63 2.54 -18.68 -1.38
N ALA A 64 2.26 -19.61 -2.31
CA ALA A 64 3.31 -20.38 -2.97
C ALA A 64 4.31 -19.47 -3.72
N GLY A 65 3.82 -18.39 -4.35
CA GLY A 65 4.67 -17.38 -4.99
C GLY A 65 5.45 -16.54 -3.99
N LEU A 66 4.78 -16.03 -2.94
CA LEU A 66 5.39 -15.18 -1.91
C LEU A 66 6.50 -15.91 -1.14
N ASN A 67 6.33 -17.19 -0.82
CA ASN A 67 7.34 -18.00 -0.14
C ASN A 67 8.64 -18.14 -0.94
N ARG A 68 8.61 -17.93 -2.26
CA ARG A 68 9.80 -17.92 -3.12
C ARG A 68 10.46 -16.55 -3.22
N LEU A 69 9.70 -15.49 -2.96
CA LEU A 69 10.15 -14.10 -3.10
C LEU A 69 10.65 -13.51 -1.78
N VAL A 70 9.98 -13.84 -0.66
CA VAL A 70 10.30 -13.27 0.65
C VAL A 70 11.58 -13.92 1.20
N PRO A 71 12.62 -13.14 1.52
CA PRO A 71 13.87 -13.68 2.04
C PRO A 71 13.71 -14.18 3.47
N THR A 72 14.59 -15.10 3.87
CA THR A 72 14.58 -15.71 5.22
C THR A 72 14.83 -14.72 6.36
N SER A 73 15.38 -13.55 6.05
CA SER A 73 15.56 -12.46 7.02
C SER A 73 14.25 -11.79 7.43
N MET A 74 13.17 -11.98 6.67
CA MET A 74 11.84 -11.42 6.91
C MET A 74 10.84 -12.55 7.20
N LYS A 75 10.09 -12.44 8.29
CA LYS A 75 9.10 -13.44 8.71
C LYS A 75 7.77 -13.20 7.99
N LEU A 76 7.48 -14.04 6.98
CA LEU A 76 6.19 -14.00 6.29
C LEU A 76 5.10 -14.67 7.14
N ARG A 77 3.98 -13.96 7.37
CA ARG A 77 2.79 -14.46 8.06
C ARG A 77 1.56 -14.16 7.22
N ALA A 78 0.87 -15.21 6.79
CA ALA A 78 -0.40 -15.09 6.09
C ALA A 78 -1.55 -14.99 7.09
N ILE A 79 -2.43 -14.03 6.89
CA ILE A 79 -3.69 -13.87 7.62
C ILE A 79 -4.82 -13.97 6.60
N HIS A 80 -5.64 -15.00 6.72
CA HIS A 80 -6.78 -15.17 5.82
C HIS A 80 -7.96 -14.31 6.28
N ASN A 81 -8.47 -13.45 5.38
CA ASN A 81 -9.71 -12.74 5.59
C ASN A 81 -10.85 -13.53 4.93
N PRO A 82 -11.74 -14.18 5.67
CA PRO A 82 -12.87 -14.93 5.10
C PRO A 82 -13.89 -13.99 4.43
N GLU A 83 -13.91 -12.73 4.82
CA GLU A 83 -14.80 -11.69 4.28
C GLU A 83 -14.10 -10.83 3.18
N TRP A 84 -13.17 -11.42 2.43
CA TRP A 84 -12.35 -10.74 1.43
C TRP A 84 -13.15 -10.04 0.31
N GLN A 85 -14.41 -10.39 0.12
CA GLN A 85 -15.33 -9.74 -0.83
C GLN A 85 -15.82 -8.38 -0.36
N LYS A 86 -15.70 -8.09 0.94
CA LYS A 86 -15.97 -6.78 1.53
C LYS A 86 -14.87 -5.78 1.20
N GLN A 87 -15.09 -4.53 1.56
CA GLN A 87 -14.12 -3.46 1.35
C GLN A 87 -12.83 -3.67 2.15
N ASN A 88 -11.77 -3.02 1.73
CA ASN A 88 -10.40 -3.25 2.22
C ASN A 88 -10.19 -2.91 3.71
N GLY A 89 -11.03 -2.10 4.34
CA GLY A 89 -10.99 -1.85 5.78
C GLY A 89 -11.22 -3.11 6.59
N VAL A 90 -12.10 -4.02 6.13
CA VAL A 90 -12.30 -5.34 6.76
C VAL A 90 -11.03 -6.20 6.65
N SER A 91 -10.30 -6.10 5.55
CA SER A 91 -9.00 -6.76 5.41
C SER A 91 -7.95 -6.19 6.38
N VAL A 92 -7.94 -4.89 6.62
CA VAL A 92 -7.05 -4.28 7.63
C VAL A 92 -7.39 -4.82 9.02
N LEU A 93 -8.68 -4.89 9.37
CA LEU A 93 -9.14 -5.40 10.68
C LEU A 93 -8.70 -6.84 10.96
N ALA A 94 -8.53 -7.67 9.93
CA ALA A 94 -8.03 -9.04 10.10
C ALA A 94 -6.62 -9.08 10.73
N ALA A 95 -5.81 -8.03 10.60
CA ALA A 95 -4.49 -7.94 11.21
C ALA A 95 -4.49 -7.55 12.70
N ARG A 96 -5.62 -7.07 13.25
CA ARG A 96 -5.70 -6.48 14.60
C ARG A 96 -5.06 -7.33 15.70
N ALA A 97 -5.34 -8.63 15.71
CA ALA A 97 -4.85 -9.53 16.76
C ALA A 97 -3.33 -9.80 16.70
N HIS A 98 -2.66 -9.37 15.65
CA HIS A 98 -1.25 -9.65 15.38
C HIS A 98 -0.33 -8.45 15.59
N LEU A 99 -0.88 -7.27 15.87
CA LEU A 99 -0.15 -6.01 15.92
C LEU A 99 -0.38 -5.31 17.26
N SER A 100 0.71 -4.89 17.89
CA SER A 100 0.69 -4.18 19.17
C SER A 100 1.49 -2.86 19.16
N SER A 101 2.09 -2.52 18.02
CA SER A 101 2.91 -1.32 17.80
C SER A 101 2.57 -0.68 16.45
N PRO A 102 3.00 0.56 16.18
CA PRO A 102 2.84 1.17 14.86
C PRO A 102 3.44 0.31 13.75
N PHE A 103 2.79 0.28 12.60
CA PHE A 103 3.13 -0.59 11.48
C PHE A 103 2.98 0.12 10.13
N LEU A 104 3.65 -0.40 9.11
CA LEU A 104 3.38 -0.03 7.72
C LEU A 104 2.12 -0.74 7.23
N LEU A 105 1.25 -0.03 6.51
CA LEU A 105 0.13 -0.61 5.78
C LEU A 105 0.27 -0.25 4.31
N MET A 106 0.21 -1.25 3.44
CA MET A 106 0.45 -1.06 2.00
C MET A 106 -0.52 -1.86 1.15
N MET A 107 -0.79 -1.35 -0.05
CA MET A 107 -1.53 -2.07 -1.09
C MET A 107 -0.58 -3.04 -1.81
N GLY A 108 -1.02 -4.27 -2.05
CA GLY A 108 -0.18 -5.33 -2.62
C GLY A 108 -0.01 -5.26 -4.15
N ASP A 109 -0.74 -4.39 -4.82
CA ASP A 109 -0.71 -4.15 -6.26
C ASP A 109 -0.03 -2.83 -6.65
N HIS A 110 0.62 -2.17 -5.69
CA HIS A 110 1.36 -0.94 -5.92
C HIS A 110 2.86 -1.20 -6.04
N LEU A 111 3.48 -0.49 -6.96
CA LEU A 111 4.93 -0.37 -7.07
C LEU A 111 5.38 0.88 -6.34
N PHE A 112 6.39 0.73 -5.52
CA PHE A 112 6.97 1.82 -4.76
C PHE A 112 8.44 2.02 -5.16
N GLY A 113 8.82 3.27 -5.40
CA GLY A 113 10.21 3.64 -5.58
C GLY A 113 11.04 3.34 -4.32
N PRO A 114 12.35 3.13 -4.47
CA PRO A 114 13.19 2.57 -3.40
C PRO A 114 13.28 3.44 -2.14
N LEU A 115 12.93 4.72 -2.20
CA LEU A 115 13.07 5.67 -1.08
C LEU A 115 11.74 6.02 -0.40
N ILE A 116 10.61 5.64 -0.97
CA ILE A 116 9.30 6.12 -0.49
C ILE A 116 8.99 5.59 0.91
N ILE A 117 9.38 4.33 1.22
CA ILE A 117 9.13 3.72 2.53
C ILE A 117 10.02 4.39 3.60
N ASP A 118 11.31 4.56 3.31
CA ASP A 118 12.25 5.23 4.23
C ASP A 118 11.80 6.67 4.51
N LEU A 119 11.34 7.39 3.48
CA LEU A 119 10.79 8.73 3.60
C LEU A 119 9.53 8.73 4.49
N ALA A 120 8.59 7.84 4.22
CA ALA A 120 7.34 7.75 4.97
C ALA A 120 7.60 7.46 6.47
N ILE A 121 8.54 6.56 6.78
CA ILE A 121 8.91 6.25 8.17
C ILE A 121 9.59 7.44 8.83
N ARG A 122 10.58 8.05 8.18
CA ARG A 122 11.38 9.15 8.75
C ARG A 122 10.54 10.38 9.06
N GLU A 123 9.61 10.72 8.16
CA GLU A 123 8.78 11.92 8.29
C GLU A 123 7.50 11.68 9.10
N SER A 124 7.24 10.44 9.55
CA SER A 124 6.01 10.11 10.27
C SER A 124 6.02 10.59 11.72
N ASP A 125 4.83 10.95 12.20
CA ASP A 125 4.51 11.09 13.61
C ASP A 125 3.78 9.82 14.07
N LEU A 126 4.44 8.98 14.87
CA LEU A 126 3.91 7.68 15.26
C LEU A 126 2.67 7.73 16.17
N SER A 127 2.31 8.92 16.68
CA SER A 127 1.07 9.15 17.40
C SER A 127 -0.13 9.39 16.48
N LEU A 128 0.11 9.52 15.17
CA LEU A 128 -0.89 9.82 14.16
C LEU A 128 -0.88 8.72 13.08
N LEU A 129 -1.98 8.61 12.35
CA LEU A 129 -1.97 7.92 11.07
C LEU A 129 -1.30 8.83 10.04
N ASN A 130 -0.25 8.34 9.38
CA ASN A 130 0.44 9.09 8.34
C ASN A 130 0.15 8.46 6.99
N VAL A 131 -0.37 9.25 6.06
CA VAL A 131 -0.64 8.84 4.67
C VAL A 131 0.47 9.41 3.80
N ALA A 132 1.20 8.55 3.09
CA ALA A 132 2.13 9.00 2.06
C ALA A 132 1.31 9.53 0.87
N VAL A 133 1.51 10.78 0.50
CA VAL A 133 0.73 11.47 -0.52
C VAL A 133 1.60 11.98 -1.66
N ASP A 134 1.07 11.91 -2.88
CA ASP A 134 1.67 12.52 -4.06
C ASP A 134 0.94 13.82 -4.40
N ARG A 135 1.69 14.92 -4.52
CA ARG A 135 1.17 16.24 -4.91
C ARG A 135 1.41 16.56 -6.39
N LYS A 136 2.10 15.70 -7.13
CA LYS A 136 2.37 15.82 -8.57
C LYS A 136 1.14 15.35 -9.37
N LEU A 137 0.01 16.06 -9.24
CA LEU A 137 -1.31 15.65 -9.77
C LEU A 137 -1.32 15.43 -11.29
N ASP A 138 -0.50 16.14 -12.02
CA ASP A 138 -0.34 16.06 -13.48
C ASP A 138 0.43 14.82 -13.94
N THR A 139 1.10 14.12 -13.05
CA THR A 139 1.85 12.89 -13.34
C THR A 139 1.11 11.60 -12.96
N ILE A 140 -0.04 11.70 -12.29
CA ILE A 140 -0.84 10.54 -11.89
C ILE A 140 -1.50 9.92 -13.12
N PHE A 141 -1.26 8.62 -13.32
CA PHE A 141 -1.70 7.90 -14.52
C PHE A 141 -3.23 7.85 -14.66
N ASP A 142 -3.95 7.51 -13.59
CA ASP A 142 -5.41 7.47 -13.56
C ASP A 142 -5.97 8.35 -12.43
N LEU A 143 -5.87 9.67 -12.63
CA LEU A 143 -6.34 10.64 -11.66
C LEU A 143 -7.85 10.53 -11.40
N ALA A 144 -8.63 10.01 -12.35
CA ALA A 144 -10.07 9.86 -12.21
C ALA A 144 -10.43 8.83 -11.14
N ASP A 145 -9.76 7.64 -11.14
CA ASP A 145 -9.99 6.57 -10.16
C ASP A 145 -9.15 6.70 -8.88
N ALA A 146 -8.17 7.60 -8.86
CA ALA A 146 -7.28 7.79 -7.73
C ALA A 146 -8.00 8.24 -6.44
N MET A 147 -7.52 7.79 -5.29
CA MET A 147 -7.99 8.22 -3.97
C MET A 147 -7.46 9.62 -3.66
N LYS A 148 -8.33 10.60 -3.70
CA LYS A 148 -8.03 12.02 -3.55
C LYS A 148 -7.98 12.42 -2.09
N ILE A 149 -7.06 13.33 -1.75
CA ILE A 149 -6.87 13.86 -0.40
C ILE A 149 -6.92 15.38 -0.43
N LYS A 150 -7.64 15.97 0.52
CA LYS A 150 -7.58 17.39 0.83
C LYS A 150 -6.83 17.60 2.14
N THR A 151 -5.83 18.48 2.10
CA THR A 151 -5.04 18.84 3.29
C THR A 151 -5.27 20.29 3.72
N ASN A 152 -5.04 20.53 5.01
CA ASN A 152 -4.78 21.85 5.58
C ASN A 152 -3.42 21.81 6.26
N CYS A 153 -2.43 22.50 5.71
CA CYS A 153 -1.01 22.24 6.02
C CYS A 153 -0.69 20.75 5.80
N ASN A 154 -0.20 20.06 6.82
CA ASN A 154 0.07 18.62 6.78
C ASN A 154 -1.03 17.76 7.40
N ARG A 155 -2.20 18.33 7.78
CA ARG A 155 -3.35 17.58 8.29
C ARG A 155 -4.27 17.18 7.15
N VAL A 156 -4.63 15.92 7.07
CA VAL A 156 -5.69 15.45 6.17
C VAL A 156 -7.03 15.88 6.75
N VAL A 157 -7.81 16.60 5.95
CA VAL A 157 -9.16 17.06 6.32
C VAL A 157 -10.25 16.28 5.59
N SER A 158 -9.92 15.67 4.46
CA SER A 158 -10.85 14.86 3.69
C SER A 158 -10.12 13.85 2.79
N ILE A 159 -10.73 12.67 2.60
CA ILE A 159 -10.24 11.61 1.70
C ILE A 159 -11.42 10.96 0.99
N GLY A 160 -11.31 10.72 -0.31
CA GLY A 160 -12.34 10.06 -1.11
C GLY A 160 -12.11 10.18 -2.61
N LYS A 161 -12.62 9.22 -3.39
CA LYS A 161 -12.51 9.23 -4.86
C LYS A 161 -13.25 10.40 -5.50
N ASP A 162 -14.38 10.81 -4.94
CA ASP A 162 -15.29 11.81 -5.53
C ASP A 162 -15.00 13.25 -5.07
N LEU A 163 -13.89 13.48 -4.34
CA LEU A 163 -13.54 14.83 -3.89
C LEU A 163 -13.35 15.77 -5.08
N LYS A 164 -14.08 16.91 -5.07
CA LYS A 164 -13.96 17.97 -6.09
C LYS A 164 -12.77 18.89 -5.84
N HIS A 165 -12.44 19.11 -4.56
CA HIS A 165 -11.33 19.96 -4.13
C HIS A 165 -10.32 19.11 -3.36
N TYR A 166 -9.17 18.88 -3.94
CA TYR A 166 -8.08 18.10 -3.40
C TYR A 166 -6.73 18.70 -3.80
N ASP A 167 -5.69 18.34 -3.11
CA ASP A 167 -4.33 18.84 -3.33
C ASP A 167 -3.27 17.74 -3.28
N ALA A 168 -3.70 16.48 -3.10
CA ALA A 168 -2.82 15.32 -3.10
C ALA A 168 -3.60 14.04 -3.44
N ILE A 169 -2.85 12.98 -3.77
CA ILE A 169 -3.35 11.62 -4.01
C ILE A 169 -2.73 10.69 -2.97
N ASP A 170 -3.55 9.78 -2.41
CA ASP A 170 -3.10 8.67 -1.58
C ASP A 170 -2.29 7.67 -2.41
N THR A 171 -1.07 7.37 -2.00
CA THR A 171 -0.18 6.44 -2.69
C THR A 171 -0.41 4.97 -2.30
N GLY A 172 -1.34 4.69 -1.39
CA GLY A 172 -1.55 3.35 -0.84
C GLY A 172 -0.49 2.91 0.17
N LEU A 173 0.34 3.83 0.67
CA LEU A 173 1.32 3.60 1.73
C LEU A 173 0.98 4.43 2.96
N PHE A 174 0.89 3.75 4.11
CA PHE A 174 0.56 4.36 5.40
C PHE A 174 1.53 3.93 6.49
N VAL A 175 1.78 4.83 7.44
CA VAL A 175 2.35 4.49 8.74
C VAL A 175 1.22 4.62 9.76
N CYS A 176 0.77 3.49 10.29
CA CYS A 176 -0.43 3.39 11.10
C CYS A 176 -0.13 3.19 12.58
N PRO A 177 -0.74 3.96 13.49
CA PRO A 177 -0.87 3.54 14.88
C PRO A 177 -1.91 2.41 14.97
N THR A 178 -1.83 1.57 16.00
CA THR A 178 -2.81 0.49 16.22
C THR A 178 -4.23 1.00 16.46
N GLU A 179 -4.38 2.25 16.82
CA GLU A 179 -5.66 2.94 17.02
C GLU A 179 -6.54 2.95 15.75
N ILE A 180 -5.95 2.80 14.54
CA ILE A 180 -6.70 2.68 13.27
C ILE A 180 -7.76 1.58 13.34
N PHE A 181 -7.51 0.48 14.05
CA PHE A 181 -8.46 -0.62 14.17
C PHE A 181 -9.76 -0.19 14.87
N ASP A 182 -9.69 0.67 15.88
CA ASP A 182 -10.89 1.17 16.57
C ASP A 182 -11.70 2.10 15.68
N TYR A 183 -11.03 2.90 14.86
CA TYR A 183 -11.68 3.78 13.88
C TYR A 183 -12.34 3.00 12.75
N LEU A 184 -11.70 1.93 12.27
CA LEU A 184 -12.30 1.04 11.28
C LEU A 184 -13.55 0.34 11.84
N GLU A 185 -13.51 -0.14 13.10
CA GLU A 185 -14.69 -0.72 13.75
C GLU A 185 -15.84 0.30 13.86
N ARG A 186 -15.55 1.55 14.22
CA ARG A 186 -16.56 2.63 14.29
C ARG A 186 -17.11 3.00 12.91
N ALA A 187 -16.28 2.94 11.88
CA ALA A 187 -16.64 3.28 10.51
C ALA A 187 -17.53 2.24 9.84
N LYS A 188 -17.60 1.01 10.35
CA LYS A 188 -18.42 -0.05 9.75
C LYS A 188 -19.89 0.37 9.61
N ARG A 189 -20.48 0.04 8.46
CA ARG A 189 -21.91 0.10 8.18
C ARG A 189 -22.30 -1.27 7.63
N ASP A 190 -23.28 -1.89 8.25
CA ASP A 190 -23.73 -3.25 7.91
C ASP A 190 -22.60 -4.30 7.88
N GLY A 191 -21.64 -4.14 8.78
CA GLY A 191 -20.47 -5.03 8.89
C GLY A 191 -19.40 -4.82 7.83
N ASP A 192 -19.42 -3.74 7.04
CA ASP A 192 -18.47 -3.41 5.99
C ASP A 192 -17.87 -2.00 6.15
N CYS A 193 -16.62 -1.81 5.75
CA CYS A 193 -15.97 -0.50 5.67
C CYS A 193 -14.76 -0.54 4.73
N SER A 194 -14.47 0.58 4.09
CA SER A 194 -13.19 0.79 3.41
C SER A 194 -12.12 1.32 4.39
N LEU A 195 -10.85 1.21 4.01
CA LEU A 195 -9.77 1.88 4.73
C LEU A 195 -10.00 3.40 4.75
N ALA A 196 -10.48 3.97 3.63
CA ALA A 196 -10.79 5.39 3.55
C ALA A 196 -11.87 5.83 4.54
N ASP A 197 -12.82 4.96 4.90
CA ASP A 197 -13.83 5.28 5.92
C ASP A 197 -13.18 5.44 7.31
N GLY A 198 -12.30 4.52 7.70
CA GLY A 198 -11.54 4.61 8.95
C GLY A 198 -10.62 5.83 8.98
N VAL A 199 -9.92 6.11 7.88
CA VAL A 199 -9.07 7.30 7.74
C VAL A 199 -9.90 8.59 7.86
N ARG A 200 -11.10 8.60 7.30
CA ARG A 200 -12.03 9.75 7.39
C ARG A 200 -12.47 10.01 8.82
N GLU A 201 -12.83 8.96 9.55
CA GLU A 201 -13.17 9.07 10.98
C GLU A 201 -11.97 9.61 11.80
N MET A 202 -10.76 9.10 11.55
CA MET A 202 -9.54 9.63 12.20
C MET A 202 -9.25 11.09 11.82
N ALA A 203 -9.54 11.49 10.58
CA ALA A 203 -9.32 12.86 10.12
C ALA A 203 -10.26 13.87 10.82
N VAL A 204 -11.50 13.47 11.13
CA VAL A 204 -12.43 14.29 11.96
C VAL A 204 -11.82 14.60 13.32
N ASP A 205 -11.14 13.63 13.94
CA ASP A 205 -10.46 13.80 15.23
C ASP A 205 -9.07 14.48 15.12
N GLY A 206 -8.68 14.95 13.91
CA GLY A 206 -7.39 15.59 13.64
C GLY A 206 -6.20 14.63 13.73
N LYS A 207 -6.41 13.32 13.63
CA LYS A 207 -5.40 12.27 13.84
C LYS A 207 -4.77 11.74 12.57
N VAL A 208 -4.92 12.43 11.44
CA VAL A 208 -4.33 12.02 10.16
C VAL A 208 -3.40 13.09 9.63
N ARG A 209 -2.17 12.68 9.32
CA ARG A 209 -1.12 13.51 8.73
C ARG A 209 -0.82 13.06 7.30
N ALA A 210 -0.63 14.02 6.39
CA ALA A 210 -0.09 13.79 5.07
C ALA A 210 1.44 13.90 5.11
N VAL A 211 2.13 12.90 4.56
CA VAL A 211 3.57 12.90 4.33
C VAL A 211 3.79 12.98 2.82
N ASP A 212 4.29 14.12 2.35
CA ASP A 212 4.56 14.34 0.93
C ASP A 212 5.74 13.47 0.47
N ILE A 213 5.55 12.69 -0.59
CA ILE A 213 6.60 11.85 -1.16
C ILE A 213 7.61 12.63 -2.02
N GLY A 214 7.38 13.92 -2.29
CA GLY A 214 8.25 14.76 -3.11
C GLY A 214 8.53 14.12 -4.47
N GLU A 215 9.82 13.96 -4.81
CA GLU A 215 10.26 13.37 -6.09
C GLU A 215 10.22 11.83 -6.11
N ALA A 216 9.81 11.17 -5.02
CA ALA A 216 9.68 9.73 -5.02
C ALA A 216 8.57 9.28 -5.99
N TRP A 217 8.74 8.07 -6.52
CA TRP A 217 7.84 7.51 -7.52
C TRP A 217 7.05 6.34 -6.95
N TRP A 218 5.82 6.22 -7.38
CA TRP A 218 4.94 5.09 -7.13
C TRP A 218 4.00 4.88 -8.33
N GLN A 219 3.39 3.71 -8.43
CA GLN A 219 2.40 3.38 -9.47
C GLN A 219 1.56 2.21 -9.00
N ASP A 220 0.24 2.34 -9.05
CA ASP A 220 -0.67 1.22 -8.96
C ASP A 220 -0.68 0.42 -10.28
N ILE A 221 -0.92 -0.89 -10.18
CA ILE A 221 -0.89 -1.77 -11.35
C ILE A 221 -2.27 -2.43 -11.50
N ASP A 222 -3.20 -1.69 -12.09
CA ASP A 222 -4.59 -2.11 -12.24
C ASP A 222 -4.95 -2.54 -13.66
N THR A 223 -4.26 -2.01 -14.66
CA THR A 223 -4.50 -2.29 -16.08
C THR A 223 -3.22 -2.66 -16.83
N PRO A 224 -3.32 -3.29 -18.03
CA PRO A 224 -2.15 -3.53 -18.87
C PRO A 224 -1.39 -2.26 -19.26
N GLU A 225 -2.11 -1.14 -19.43
CA GLU A 225 -1.52 0.16 -19.75
C GLU A 225 -0.67 0.70 -18.58
N MET A 226 -1.16 0.57 -17.34
CA MET A 226 -0.42 0.92 -16.12
C MET A 226 0.83 0.04 -15.98
N LEU A 227 0.72 -1.26 -16.26
CA LEU A 227 1.86 -2.18 -16.25
C LEU A 227 2.92 -1.76 -17.28
N ALA A 228 2.52 -1.42 -18.50
CA ALA A 228 3.42 -0.96 -19.56
C ALA A 228 4.10 0.38 -19.20
N ALA A 229 3.36 1.30 -18.60
CA ALA A 229 3.90 2.58 -18.12
C ALA A 229 4.95 2.37 -17.02
N ALA A 230 4.64 1.53 -16.03
CA ALA A 230 5.56 1.16 -14.96
C ALA A 230 6.84 0.49 -15.52
N GLU A 231 6.70 -0.41 -16.50
CA GLU A 231 7.83 -1.07 -17.12
C GLU A 231 8.79 -0.08 -17.82
N LYS A 232 8.24 0.93 -18.48
CA LYS A 232 9.02 2.00 -19.10
C LYS A 232 9.84 2.78 -18.08
N VAL A 233 9.24 3.14 -16.95
CA VAL A 233 9.93 3.85 -15.85
C VAL A 233 11.03 2.98 -15.25
N LEU A 234 10.74 1.72 -14.92
CA LEU A 234 11.69 0.78 -14.32
C LEU A 234 12.89 0.49 -15.23
N ARG A 235 12.67 0.34 -16.54
CA ARG A 235 13.74 0.13 -17.52
C ARG A 235 14.60 1.38 -17.73
N GLY A 236 13.99 2.57 -17.71
CA GLY A 236 14.70 3.85 -17.82
C GLY A 236 15.52 4.23 -16.58
N SER A 237 15.15 3.68 -15.43
CA SER A 237 15.78 3.99 -14.13
C SER A 237 16.48 2.78 -13.50
N ARG A 238 17.01 1.85 -14.30
CA ARG A 238 17.59 0.58 -13.82
C ARG A 238 18.56 0.74 -12.64
N HIS A 239 19.37 1.79 -12.62
CA HIS A 239 20.31 2.04 -11.51
C HIS A 239 19.63 2.36 -10.18
N ARG A 240 18.40 2.91 -10.18
CA ARG A 240 17.69 3.31 -8.96
C ARG A 240 16.93 2.15 -8.30
N PHE A 241 16.57 1.12 -9.08
CA PHE A 241 15.78 -0.02 -8.63
C PHE A 241 16.59 -1.33 -8.52
N THR A 242 17.92 -1.26 -8.59
CA THR A 242 18.78 -2.44 -8.42
C THR A 242 19.01 -2.69 -6.93
N PRO A 243 18.80 -3.94 -6.43
CA PRO A 243 19.13 -4.29 -5.06
C PRO A 243 20.58 -3.93 -4.73
N GLY A 244 20.80 -3.22 -3.62
CA GLY A 244 22.15 -2.87 -3.15
C GLY A 244 22.83 -1.68 -3.86
N ALA A 245 22.16 -0.98 -4.77
CA ALA A 245 22.70 0.27 -5.33
C ALA A 245 22.76 1.35 -4.24
N ALA A 246 23.96 1.86 -3.95
CA ALA A 246 24.11 3.07 -3.15
C ALA A 246 23.46 4.23 -3.92
N LEU A 247 22.63 4.99 -3.23
CA LEU A 247 22.01 6.19 -3.79
C LEU A 247 23.01 7.35 -3.72
N PRO A 248 23.00 8.24 -4.74
CA PRO A 248 23.88 9.40 -4.76
C PRO A 248 23.63 10.39 -3.63
#